data_3b9f6c47f95c8598d5e1246080738386
#
_entry.id   3b9f6c47f95c8598d5e1246080738386
#
_cell.length_a   1.000
_cell.length_b   1.000
_cell.length_c   1.000
_cell.angle_alpha   90.00
_cell.angle_beta   90.00
_cell.angle_gamma   90.00
#
_symmetry.space_group_name_H-M   'P 1'
#
loop_
_entity.id
_entity.type
_entity.pdbx_description
1 polymer ?
#
loop_
_entity_poly.entity_id
_entity_poly.type
_entity_poly.pdbx_seq_one_letter_code
_entity_poly.pdbx_strand_id
1 'polypeptide(L)'
;MTGTLILAVPQAALTLGNAIIATANEHNSLFPHRPVTVRLLALDHGLMNLAVAPLGGVPMCRGAGGMAGHIRFGARTGGALVILGALLLGLALFYSDSVSTLFRLFPAPVLGVILFFGGVELASSIESDGDRAARIVQVVTAGVALWNPGAAYLAGLLLYHSARR
;
A
#
# COMPACT_ATOMS: atom_id res chain seq x y z
N MET A 1 4.96 -3.03 25.69
CA MET A 1 3.59 -3.03 25.14
C MET A 1 3.13 -1.66 24.63
N THR A 2 3.42 -0.56 25.31
CA THR A 2 3.05 0.79 24.84
C THR A 2 3.63 1.17 23.47
N GLY A 3 4.89 0.83 23.18
CA GLY A 3 5.50 1.12 21.87
C GLY A 3 4.83 0.40 20.70
N THR A 4 4.36 -0.82 20.88
CA THR A 4 3.68 -1.60 19.84
C THR A 4 2.33 -0.98 19.47
N LEU A 5 1.57 -0.49 20.45
CA LEU A 5 0.28 0.16 20.21
C LEU A 5 0.45 1.50 19.50
N ILE A 6 1.48 2.28 19.85
CA ILE A 6 1.77 3.57 19.20
C ILE A 6 2.09 3.38 17.71
N LEU A 7 2.75 2.28 17.34
CA LEU A 7 3.05 1.96 15.93
C LEU A 7 1.88 1.29 15.21
N ALA A 8 1.03 0.54 15.91
CA ALA A 8 -0.09 -0.17 15.32
C ALA A 8 -1.20 0.76 14.81
N VAL A 9 -1.47 1.87 15.51
CA VAL A 9 -2.54 2.81 15.13
C VAL A 9 -2.27 3.48 13.78
N PRO A 10 -1.09 4.10 13.53
CA PRO A 10 -0.76 4.63 12.21
C PRO A 10 -0.78 3.55 11.11
N GLN A 11 -0.30 2.35 11.43
CA GLN A 11 -0.29 1.25 10.48
C GLN A 11 -1.71 0.79 10.11
N ALA A 12 -2.62 0.73 11.07
CA ALA A 12 -4.02 0.40 10.80
C ALA A 12 -4.67 1.45 9.87
N ALA A 13 -4.40 2.74 10.10
CA ALA A 13 -4.89 3.81 9.24
C ALA A 13 -4.35 3.70 7.79
N LEU A 14 -3.05 3.42 7.63
CA LEU A 14 -2.43 3.18 6.33
C LEU A 14 -3.01 1.94 5.64
N THR A 15 -3.22 0.87 6.38
CA THR A 15 -3.83 -0.36 5.84
C THR A 15 -5.24 -0.10 5.34
N LEU A 16 -6.09 0.57 6.13
CA LEU A 16 -7.46 0.89 5.73
C LEU A 16 -7.49 1.82 4.51
N GLY A 17 -6.71 2.90 4.54
CA GLY A 17 -6.68 3.89 3.47
C GLY A 17 -6.09 3.33 2.18
N ASN A 18 -4.86 2.84 2.23
CA ASN A 18 -4.11 2.45 1.04
C ASN A 18 -4.38 1.00 0.60
N ALA A 19 -4.28 0.03 1.52
CA ALA A 19 -4.36 -1.38 1.13
C ALA A 19 -5.80 -1.86 0.89
N ILE A 20 -6.80 -1.17 1.39
CA ILE A 20 -8.20 -1.60 1.27
C ILE A 20 -8.99 -0.62 0.40
N ILE A 21 -9.14 0.64 0.83
CA ILE A 21 -10.02 1.59 0.14
C ILE A 21 -9.42 2.02 -1.21
N ALA A 22 -8.18 2.51 -1.23
CA ALA A 22 -7.55 2.95 -2.47
C ALA A 22 -7.40 1.79 -3.46
N THR A 23 -7.01 0.61 -2.98
CA THR A 23 -6.89 -0.58 -3.84
C THR A 23 -8.24 -1.01 -4.41
N ALA A 24 -9.35 -0.93 -3.64
CA ALA A 24 -10.68 -1.24 -4.15
C ALA A 24 -11.09 -0.26 -5.26
N ASN A 25 -10.87 1.03 -5.04
CA ASN A 25 -11.21 2.06 -6.01
C ASN A 25 -10.39 1.91 -7.32
N GLU A 26 -9.09 1.74 -7.19
CA GLU A 26 -8.21 1.57 -8.33
C GLU A 26 -8.52 0.28 -9.11
N HIS A 27 -8.74 -0.83 -8.39
CA HIS A 27 -9.15 -2.08 -9.02
C HIS A 27 -10.45 -1.91 -9.82
N ASN A 28 -11.45 -1.27 -9.22
CA ASN A 28 -12.75 -1.10 -9.84
C ASN A 28 -12.72 -0.13 -11.05
N SER A 29 -11.82 0.86 -11.05
CA SER A 29 -11.60 1.73 -12.19
C SER A 29 -10.91 1.01 -13.36
N LEU A 30 -9.95 0.14 -13.05
CA LEU A 30 -9.17 -0.59 -14.05
C LEU A 30 -9.88 -1.85 -14.57
N PHE A 31 -10.69 -2.49 -13.74
CA PHE A 31 -11.40 -3.74 -14.04
C PHE A 31 -12.90 -3.65 -13.73
N PRO A 32 -13.66 -2.77 -14.41
CA PRO A 32 -15.08 -2.52 -14.10
C PRO A 32 -15.96 -3.77 -14.27
N HIS A 33 -15.53 -4.73 -15.07
CA HIS A 33 -16.25 -6.00 -15.27
C HIS A 33 -16.05 -7.02 -14.13
N ARG A 34 -15.15 -6.75 -13.19
CA ARG A 34 -14.85 -7.61 -12.03
C ARG A 34 -14.69 -6.78 -10.77
N PRO A 35 -15.74 -6.10 -10.34
CA PRO A 35 -15.63 -5.20 -9.19
C PRO A 35 -15.35 -5.97 -7.89
N VAL A 36 -14.54 -5.37 -7.04
CA VAL A 36 -14.24 -5.86 -5.69
C VAL A 36 -14.82 -4.91 -4.64
N THR A 37 -15.24 -5.45 -3.51
CA THR A 37 -15.74 -4.65 -2.40
C THR A 37 -14.64 -4.40 -1.37
N VAL A 38 -14.73 -3.26 -0.69
CA VAL A 38 -13.86 -2.91 0.45
C VAL A 38 -13.87 -4.03 1.51
N ARG A 39 -15.06 -4.62 1.77
CA ARG A 39 -15.21 -5.72 2.73
C ARG A 39 -14.42 -6.97 2.30
N LEU A 40 -14.49 -7.34 1.02
CA LEU A 40 -13.77 -8.49 0.48
C LEU A 40 -12.26 -8.29 0.64
N LEU A 41 -11.74 -7.12 0.29
CA LEU A 41 -10.32 -6.81 0.43
C LEU A 41 -9.88 -6.78 1.90
N ALA A 42 -10.72 -6.26 2.79
CA ALA A 42 -10.43 -6.26 4.24
C ALA A 42 -10.33 -7.68 4.81
N LEU A 43 -11.28 -8.56 4.44
CA LEU A 43 -11.28 -9.95 4.87
C LEU A 43 -10.08 -10.71 4.33
N ASP A 44 -9.79 -10.56 3.05
CA ASP A 44 -8.66 -11.20 2.40
C ASP A 44 -7.32 -10.72 3.00
N HIS A 45 -7.18 -9.41 3.25
CA HIS A 45 -6.01 -8.85 3.91
C HIS A 45 -5.83 -9.42 5.34
N GLY A 46 -6.92 -9.53 6.10
CA GLY A 46 -6.91 -10.11 7.44
C GLY A 46 -6.54 -11.60 7.42
N LEU A 47 -7.15 -12.39 6.55
CA LEU A 47 -6.88 -13.83 6.42
C LEU A 47 -5.44 -14.11 6.00
N MET A 48 -4.92 -13.34 5.04
CA MET A 48 -3.53 -13.44 4.59
C MET A 48 -2.55 -13.25 5.75
N ASN A 49 -2.74 -12.22 6.56
CA ASN A 49 -1.86 -11.94 7.69
C ASN A 49 -2.03 -12.93 8.85
N LEU A 50 -3.25 -13.40 9.10
CA LEU A 50 -3.50 -14.47 10.09
C LEU A 50 -2.84 -15.80 9.68
N ALA A 51 -2.81 -16.12 8.40
CA ALA A 51 -2.17 -17.34 7.91
C ALA A 51 -0.63 -17.27 8.02
N VAL A 52 -0.05 -16.10 7.83
CA VAL A 52 1.42 -15.92 7.80
C VAL A 52 2.01 -15.71 9.19
N ALA A 53 1.27 -15.07 10.11
CA ALA A 53 1.76 -14.75 11.44
C ALA A 53 2.25 -15.97 12.26
N PRO A 54 1.53 -17.13 12.30
CA PRO A 54 1.99 -18.31 13.01
C PRO A 54 3.27 -18.94 12.42
N LEU A 55 3.54 -18.67 11.15
CA LEU A 55 4.74 -19.15 10.45
C LEU A 55 5.96 -18.24 10.65
N GLY A 56 5.83 -17.20 11.48
CA GLY A 56 6.88 -16.21 11.69
C GLY A 56 7.12 -15.27 10.51
N GLY A 57 6.17 -15.21 9.58
CA GLY A 57 6.26 -14.35 8.41
C GLY A 57 6.08 -12.87 8.72
N VAL A 58 6.62 -12.02 7.85
CA VAL A 58 6.46 -10.57 7.93
C VAL A 58 5.03 -10.18 7.52
N PRO A 59 4.40 -9.22 8.21
CA PRO A 59 3.08 -8.73 7.81
C PRO A 59 3.07 -8.29 6.36
N MET A 60 2.14 -8.83 5.59
CA MET A 60 1.99 -8.53 4.17
C MET A 60 1.00 -7.41 3.96
N CYS A 61 1.28 -6.55 3.00
CA CYS A 61 0.40 -5.47 2.58
C CYS A 61 0.09 -5.58 1.09
N ARG A 62 -1.12 -5.18 0.74
CA ARG A 62 -1.61 -5.09 -0.63
C ARG A 62 -1.93 -3.62 -0.90
N GLY A 63 -0.97 -2.84 -1.37
CA GLY A 63 -1.17 -1.43 -1.62
C GLY A 63 -1.52 -1.12 -3.07
N ALA A 64 -2.30 -0.07 -3.28
CA ALA A 64 -2.66 0.46 -4.61
C ALA A 64 -1.42 0.72 -5.48
N GLY A 65 -0.35 1.30 -4.92
CA GLY A 65 0.89 1.54 -5.64
C GLY A 65 1.57 0.28 -6.19
N GLY A 66 1.48 -0.85 -5.48
CA GLY A 66 1.97 -2.13 -5.99
C GLY A 66 1.16 -2.62 -7.19
N MET A 67 -0.15 -2.47 -7.15
CA MET A 67 -1.04 -2.82 -8.26
C MET A 67 -0.78 -1.92 -9.47
N ALA A 68 -0.72 -0.61 -9.28
CA ALA A 68 -0.39 0.36 -10.32
C ALA A 68 0.92 0.02 -11.04
N GLY A 69 1.97 -0.30 -10.27
CA GLY A 69 3.26 -0.73 -10.81
C GLY A 69 3.13 -1.97 -11.69
N HIS A 70 2.46 -3.02 -11.22
CA HIS A 70 2.25 -4.24 -12.01
C HIS A 70 1.51 -3.97 -13.32
N ILE A 71 0.47 -3.15 -13.29
CA ILE A 71 -0.33 -2.80 -14.46
C ILE A 71 0.48 -1.97 -15.46
N ARG A 72 1.29 -1.03 -14.97
CA ARG A 72 2.17 -0.22 -15.81
C ARG A 72 3.18 -1.06 -16.59
N PHE A 73 3.65 -2.16 -16.00
CA PHE A 73 4.52 -3.13 -16.68
C PHE A 73 3.76 -4.20 -17.48
N GLY A 74 2.47 -4.03 -17.69
CA GLY A 74 1.66 -4.86 -18.57
C GLY A 74 0.95 -6.04 -17.91
N ALA A 75 1.05 -6.20 -16.59
CA ALA A 75 0.31 -7.24 -15.86
C ALA A 75 -1.19 -6.90 -15.82
N ARG A 76 -2.00 -7.68 -16.47
CA ARG A 76 -3.47 -7.51 -16.54
C ARG A 76 -4.26 -8.63 -15.86
N THR A 77 -3.55 -9.61 -15.32
CA THR A 77 -4.15 -10.80 -14.69
C THR A 77 -3.43 -11.13 -13.37
N GLY A 78 -4.10 -11.90 -12.51
CA GLY A 78 -3.50 -12.43 -11.29
C GLY A 78 -2.31 -13.38 -11.52
N GLY A 79 -2.09 -13.84 -12.76
CA GLY A 79 -0.98 -14.71 -13.13
C GLY A 79 0.40 -14.11 -12.81
N ALA A 80 0.56 -12.81 -12.95
CA ALA A 80 1.80 -12.11 -12.59
C ALA A 80 2.15 -12.28 -11.10
N LEU A 81 1.14 -12.20 -10.22
CA LEU A 81 1.33 -12.40 -8.78
C LEU A 81 1.62 -13.86 -8.43
N VAL A 82 1.02 -14.82 -9.15
CA VAL A 82 1.30 -16.25 -8.97
C VAL A 82 2.74 -16.56 -9.38
N ILE A 83 3.21 -16.03 -10.50
CA ILE A 83 4.61 -16.18 -10.94
C ILE A 83 5.57 -15.57 -9.92
N LEU A 84 5.29 -14.36 -9.47
CA LEU A 84 6.11 -13.69 -8.44
C LEU A 84 6.14 -14.50 -7.14
N GLY A 85 4.99 -14.99 -6.69
CA GLY A 85 4.89 -15.83 -5.49
C GLY A 85 5.69 -17.14 -5.62
N ALA A 86 5.60 -17.80 -6.79
CA ALA A 86 6.37 -19.00 -7.07
C ALA A 86 7.89 -18.74 -7.09
N LEU A 87 8.32 -17.63 -7.69
CA LEU A 87 9.72 -17.21 -7.67
C LEU A 87 10.23 -16.94 -6.25
N LEU A 88 9.46 -16.20 -5.45
CA LEU A 88 9.81 -15.92 -4.06
C LEU A 88 9.87 -17.20 -3.21
N LEU A 89 8.93 -18.12 -3.42
CA LEU A 89 8.93 -19.42 -2.76
C LEU A 89 10.16 -20.25 -3.16
N GLY A 90 10.50 -20.28 -4.44
CA GLY A 90 11.70 -20.93 -4.94
C GLY A 90 12.98 -20.34 -4.32
N LEU A 91 13.08 -19.01 -4.27
CA LEU A 91 14.20 -18.36 -3.60
C LEU A 91 14.27 -18.69 -2.11
N ALA A 92 13.13 -18.72 -1.43
CA ALA A 92 13.09 -19.08 0.00
C ALA A 92 13.52 -20.53 0.26
N LEU A 93 13.11 -21.47 -0.59
CA LEU A 93 13.40 -22.90 -0.42
C LEU A 93 14.84 -23.27 -0.80
N PHE A 94 15.37 -22.67 -1.87
CA PHE A 94 16.69 -23.07 -2.40
C PHE A 94 17.82 -22.11 -1.99
N TYR A 95 17.52 -20.89 -1.59
CA TYR A 95 18.51 -19.84 -1.34
C TYR A 95 18.28 -19.09 -0.03
N SER A 96 17.65 -19.74 0.98
CA SER A 96 17.30 -19.10 2.27
C SER A 96 18.50 -18.39 2.92
N ASP A 97 19.67 -19.01 2.92
CA ASP A 97 20.88 -18.44 3.51
C ASP A 97 21.46 -17.26 2.71
N SER A 98 21.16 -17.20 1.42
CA SER A 98 21.66 -16.16 0.51
C SER A 98 20.72 -14.96 0.38
N VAL A 99 19.47 -15.07 0.84
CA VAL A 99 18.47 -14.01 0.74
C VAL A 99 18.94 -12.75 1.46
N SER A 100 19.52 -12.88 2.65
CA SER A 100 20.06 -11.73 3.39
C SER A 100 21.19 -11.01 2.64
N THR A 101 22.04 -11.78 1.96
CA THR A 101 23.13 -11.26 1.13
C THR A 101 22.58 -10.57 -0.11
N LEU A 102 21.56 -11.15 -0.75
CA LEU A 102 20.89 -10.57 -1.91
C LEU A 102 20.26 -9.20 -1.58
N PHE A 103 19.58 -9.09 -0.43
CA PHE A 103 19.03 -7.81 0.02
C PHE A 103 20.12 -6.78 0.38
N ARG A 104 21.27 -7.22 0.90
CA ARG A 104 22.40 -6.32 1.16
C ARG A 104 23.08 -5.80 -0.12
N LEU A 105 23.00 -6.57 -1.20
CA LEU A 105 23.52 -6.17 -2.51
C LEU A 105 22.61 -5.14 -3.20
N PHE A 106 21.38 -4.94 -2.69
CA PHE A 106 20.45 -3.97 -3.26
C PHE A 106 20.87 -2.55 -2.84
N PRO A 107 21.36 -1.70 -3.75
CA PRO A 107 21.83 -0.38 -3.36
C PRO A 107 20.70 0.48 -2.82
N ALA A 108 20.90 1.13 -1.67
CA ALA A 108 19.90 2.03 -1.08
C ALA A 108 19.41 3.13 -2.05
N PRO A 109 20.25 3.70 -2.94
CA PRO A 109 19.79 4.65 -3.94
C PRO A 109 18.76 4.07 -4.91
N VAL A 110 18.89 2.80 -5.31
CA VAL A 110 17.91 2.13 -6.21
C VAL A 110 16.57 2.00 -5.52
N LEU A 111 16.57 1.62 -4.25
CA LEU A 111 15.33 1.57 -3.45
C LEU A 111 14.69 2.95 -3.33
N GLY A 112 15.49 4.01 -3.12
CA GLY A 112 15.01 5.38 -3.08
C GLY A 112 14.36 5.83 -4.39
N VAL A 113 14.94 5.48 -5.53
CA VAL A 113 14.37 5.77 -6.86
C VAL A 113 13.05 5.03 -7.07
N ILE A 114 12.97 3.75 -6.71
CA ILE A 114 11.73 2.96 -6.83
C ILE A 114 10.62 3.56 -5.95
N LEU A 115 10.94 3.91 -4.71
CA LEU A 115 10.00 4.55 -3.79
C LEU A 115 9.54 5.92 -4.28
N PHE A 116 10.44 6.72 -4.85
CA PHE A 116 10.12 8.02 -5.43
C PHE A 116 9.11 7.88 -6.59
N PHE A 117 9.39 7.03 -7.56
CA PHE A 117 8.48 6.81 -8.67
C PHE A 117 7.16 6.18 -8.24
N GLY A 118 7.18 5.25 -7.29
CA GLY A 118 5.96 4.72 -6.67
C GLY A 118 5.13 5.80 -5.99
N GLY A 119 5.76 6.73 -5.30
CA GLY A 119 5.10 7.89 -4.68
C GLY A 119 4.50 8.84 -5.71
N VAL A 120 5.22 9.12 -6.80
CA VAL A 120 4.72 9.95 -7.92
C VAL A 120 3.51 9.28 -8.59
N GLU A 121 3.56 7.98 -8.84
CA GLU A 121 2.44 7.23 -9.43
C GLU A 121 1.21 7.27 -8.52
N LEU A 122 1.38 7.05 -7.22
CA LEU A 122 0.29 7.18 -6.24
C LEU A 122 -0.30 8.60 -6.22
N ALA A 123 0.54 9.62 -6.27
CA ALA A 123 0.08 11.00 -6.29
C ALA A 123 -0.67 11.35 -7.58
N SER A 124 -0.26 10.78 -8.72
CA SER A 124 -0.91 11.00 -10.01
C SER A 124 -2.25 10.27 -10.16
N SER A 125 -2.45 9.17 -9.43
CA SER A 125 -3.70 8.40 -9.44
C SER A 125 -4.81 9.02 -8.59
N ILE A 126 -4.51 10.08 -7.82
CA ILE A 126 -5.51 10.79 -7.04
C ILE A 126 -6.34 11.67 -7.97
N GLU A 127 -7.52 11.22 -8.34
CA GLU A 127 -8.51 12.05 -9.00
C GLU A 127 -8.95 13.17 -8.03
N SER A 128 -8.46 14.38 -8.26
CA SER A 128 -8.99 15.54 -7.57
C SER A 128 -10.16 16.07 -8.40
N ASP A 129 -11.33 16.02 -7.84
CA ASP A 129 -12.63 16.44 -8.41
C ASP A 129 -12.72 17.97 -8.67
N GLY A 130 -11.60 18.62 -8.96
CA GLY A 130 -11.52 20.06 -9.26
C GLY A 130 -11.69 20.98 -8.05
N ASP A 131 -12.09 20.47 -6.90
CA ASP A 131 -12.29 21.25 -5.68
C ASP A 131 -10.96 21.70 -5.07
N ARG A 132 -10.76 23.01 -4.98
CA ARG A 132 -9.58 23.62 -4.35
C ARG A 132 -9.40 23.17 -2.89
N ALA A 133 -10.51 23.04 -2.16
CA ALA A 133 -10.46 22.62 -0.76
C ALA A 133 -9.93 21.19 -0.63
N ALA A 134 -10.40 20.27 -1.47
CA ALA A 134 -9.92 18.90 -1.50
C ALA A 134 -8.41 18.83 -1.80
N ARG A 135 -7.91 19.62 -2.77
CA ARG A 135 -6.46 19.68 -3.08
C ARG A 135 -5.63 20.20 -1.91
N ILE A 136 -6.09 21.26 -1.23
CA ILE A 136 -5.39 21.81 -0.05
C ILE A 136 -5.30 20.73 1.05
N VAL A 137 -6.41 20.06 1.33
CA VAL A 137 -6.44 18.96 2.31
C VAL A 137 -5.46 17.87 1.92
N GLN A 138 -5.40 17.46 0.65
CA GLN A 138 -4.47 16.44 0.17
C GLN A 138 -3.00 16.86 0.34
N VAL A 139 -2.63 18.07 -0.07
CA VAL A 139 -1.25 18.58 0.03
C VAL A 139 -0.82 18.71 1.48
N VAL A 140 -1.66 19.27 2.35
CA VAL A 140 -1.37 19.42 3.78
C VAL A 140 -1.23 18.05 4.44
N THR A 141 -2.14 17.13 4.15
CA THR A 141 -2.10 15.75 4.68
C THR A 141 -0.84 15.03 4.22
N ALA A 142 -0.46 15.16 2.94
CA ALA A 142 0.77 14.59 2.41
C ALA A 142 2.02 15.17 3.09
N GLY A 143 2.05 16.49 3.33
CA GLY A 143 3.15 17.14 4.06
C GLY A 143 3.29 16.63 5.50
N VAL A 144 2.18 16.50 6.22
CA VAL A 144 2.18 15.93 7.59
C VAL A 144 2.57 14.45 7.60
N ALA A 145 2.23 13.71 6.55
CA ALA A 145 2.57 12.28 6.41
C ALA A 145 4.07 12.03 6.33
N LEU A 146 4.85 12.98 5.80
CA LEU A 146 6.31 12.89 5.80
C LEU A 146 6.90 12.85 7.21
N TRP A 147 6.21 13.42 8.18
CA TRP A 147 6.64 13.40 9.58
C TRP A 147 5.98 12.25 10.35
N ASN A 148 4.66 12.12 10.28
CA ASN A 148 3.93 11.06 10.97
C ASN A 148 2.65 10.68 10.22
N PRO A 149 2.58 9.46 9.62
CA PRO A 149 1.41 9.01 8.87
C PRO A 149 0.11 8.95 9.68
N GLY A 150 0.20 8.64 10.98
CA GLY A 150 -0.97 8.61 11.87
C GLY A 150 -1.54 10.00 12.14
N ALA A 151 -0.66 10.98 12.41
CA ALA A 151 -1.05 12.37 12.55
C ALA A 151 -1.64 12.93 11.25
N ALA A 152 -1.07 12.56 10.11
CA ALA A 152 -1.58 12.93 8.79
C ALA A 152 -3.00 12.42 8.55
N TYR A 153 -3.27 11.17 8.90
CA TYR A 153 -4.61 10.60 8.77
C TYR A 153 -5.65 11.36 9.58
N LEU A 154 -5.34 11.65 10.84
CA LEU A 154 -6.23 12.44 11.72
C LEU A 154 -6.40 13.88 11.22
N ALA A 155 -5.31 14.53 10.82
CA ALA A 155 -5.35 15.87 10.27
C ALA A 155 -6.19 15.92 8.98
N GLY A 156 -6.01 14.94 8.09
CA GLY A 156 -6.77 14.82 6.86
C GLY A 156 -8.27 14.67 7.12
N LEU A 157 -8.66 13.82 8.06
CA LEU A 157 -10.07 13.64 8.46
C LEU A 157 -10.68 14.94 9.01
N LEU A 158 -9.98 15.63 9.91
CA LEU A 158 -10.44 16.87 10.51
C LEU A 158 -10.58 17.98 9.47
N LEU A 159 -9.58 18.16 8.61
CA LEU A 159 -9.58 19.15 7.54
C LEU A 159 -10.68 18.88 6.52
N TYR A 160 -10.85 17.63 6.12
CA TYR A 160 -11.89 17.22 5.19
C TYR A 160 -13.29 17.51 5.75
N HIS A 161 -13.50 17.21 7.03
CA HIS A 161 -14.79 17.46 7.68
C HIS A 161 -15.06 18.96 7.87
N SER A 162 -14.03 19.76 8.14
CA SER A 162 -14.15 21.21 8.28
C SER A 162 -14.38 21.92 6.92
N ALA A 163 -13.77 21.42 5.85
CA ALA A 163 -13.91 21.99 4.51
C ALA A 163 -15.28 21.72 3.85
N ARG A 164 -16.03 20.73 4.36
CA ARG A 164 -17.38 20.40 3.88
C ARG A 164 -18.52 21.07 4.65
N ARG A 165 -18.21 21.81 5.70
CA ARG A 165 -19.18 22.67 6.41
C ARG A 165 -19.19 24.07 5.85
#